data_9901922e5d3d9dfe512045c6c9f4d15d
#
_entry.id   9901922e5d3d9dfe512045c6c9f4d15d
#
_cell.length_a   1.000
_cell.length_b   1.000
_cell.length_c   1.000
_cell.angle_alpha   90.00
_cell.angle_beta   90.00
_cell.angle_gamma   90.00
#
_symmetry.space_group_name_H-M   'P 1'
#
loop_
_entity.id
_entity.type
_entity.pdbx_description
1 polymer ?
#
loop_
_entity_poly.entity_id
_entity_poly.type
_entity_poly.pdbx_seq_one_letter_code
_entity_poly.pdbx_strand_id
1 'polypeptide(L)'
;LILILQHQGSKHYSDALATIIVTSDDVVEKHNLCHSSRILRPMPLCMPNFKADIGLFLETQTIACQTSKVFCDYGHWNNCFADLMTASQSHMTPWVPQEIDVLEKYNGIPGAGSAWLLAILLADIVSVSNEPVLGMFTSGKDRFVSTVIPGSENNDAG
;
A
#
# COMPACT_ATOMS: atom_id res chain seq x y z
N LEU A 1 -16.15 -3.61 8.14
CA LEU A 1 -16.13 -4.46 6.95
C LEU A 1 -16.16 -3.59 5.69
N ILE A 2 -15.18 -3.79 4.82
CA ILE A 2 -15.15 -3.20 3.48
C ILE A 2 -15.35 -4.32 2.48
N LEU A 3 -16.35 -4.19 1.62
CA LEU A 3 -16.63 -5.11 0.52
C LEU A 3 -16.46 -4.35 -0.80
N ILE A 4 -15.63 -4.85 -1.67
CA ILE A 4 -15.42 -4.32 -3.01
C ILE A 4 -16.08 -5.29 -3.99
N LEU A 5 -17.05 -4.79 -4.73
CA LEU A 5 -17.69 -5.50 -5.82
C LEU A 5 -17.65 -4.61 -7.07
N GLN A 6 -16.83 -4.99 -8.03
CA GLN A 6 -16.75 -4.34 -9.35
C GLN A 6 -17.17 -5.36 -10.39
N HIS A 7 -18.22 -5.09 -11.13
CA HIS A 7 -18.76 -6.00 -12.13
C HIS A 7 -19.23 -5.26 -13.38
N GLN A 8 -18.98 -5.88 -14.53
CA GLN A 8 -19.38 -5.35 -15.84
C GLN A 8 -18.83 -3.96 -16.18
N GLY A 9 -17.60 -3.66 -15.72
CA GLY A 9 -16.93 -2.38 -16.00
C GLY A 9 -16.55 -2.19 -17.46
N SER A 10 -16.70 -3.22 -18.28
CA SER A 10 -16.40 -3.20 -19.72
C SER A 10 -14.94 -2.77 -19.99
N LYS A 11 -14.77 -1.64 -20.70
CA LYS A 11 -13.45 -1.09 -21.01
C LYS A 11 -12.88 -0.16 -19.92
N HIS A 12 -13.67 0.16 -18.89
CA HIS A 12 -13.31 1.15 -17.89
C HIS A 12 -12.57 0.55 -16.69
N TYR A 13 -12.91 -0.70 -16.33
CA TYR A 13 -12.24 -1.43 -15.26
C TYR A 13 -12.52 -2.93 -15.37
N SER A 14 -11.66 -3.73 -14.75
CA SER A 14 -11.80 -5.18 -14.66
C SER A 14 -12.76 -5.57 -13.53
N ASP A 15 -13.37 -6.74 -13.63
CA ASP A 15 -14.18 -7.28 -12.55
C ASP A 15 -13.30 -7.61 -11.34
N ALA A 16 -13.79 -7.28 -10.15
CA ALA A 16 -13.09 -7.57 -8.91
C ALA A 16 -14.08 -7.84 -7.78
N LEU A 17 -13.73 -8.80 -6.93
CA LEU A 17 -14.41 -9.09 -5.68
C LEU A 17 -13.37 -9.23 -4.58
N ALA A 18 -13.45 -8.38 -3.57
CA ALA A 18 -12.55 -8.45 -2.43
C ALA A 18 -13.26 -7.98 -1.16
N THR A 19 -12.80 -8.45 -0.01
CA THR A 19 -13.31 -8.05 1.29
C THR A 19 -12.20 -7.97 2.33
N ILE A 20 -12.33 -7.01 3.24
CA ILE A 20 -11.44 -6.86 4.38
C ILE A 20 -12.21 -6.34 5.60
N ILE A 21 -11.81 -6.79 6.78
CA ILE A 21 -12.25 -6.21 8.04
C ILE A 21 -11.13 -5.30 8.55
N VAL A 22 -11.47 -4.04 8.79
CA VAL A 22 -10.55 -3.04 9.33
C VAL A 22 -11.10 -2.45 10.61
N THR A 23 -10.21 -2.10 11.52
CA THR A 23 -10.53 -1.40 12.75
C THR A 23 -9.39 -0.45 13.14
N SER A 24 -9.63 0.46 14.06
CA SER A 24 -8.58 1.35 14.58
C SER A 24 -7.70 0.65 15.61
N ASP A 25 -6.49 1.16 15.80
CA ASP A 25 -5.55 0.67 16.80
C ASP A 25 -6.16 0.70 18.21
N ASP A 26 -6.89 1.77 18.56
CA ASP A 26 -7.57 1.89 19.86
C ASP A 26 -8.53 0.71 20.14
N VAL A 27 -9.23 0.23 19.11
CA VAL A 27 -10.15 -0.90 19.24
C VAL A 27 -9.36 -2.21 19.37
N VAL A 28 -8.28 -2.34 18.60
CA VAL A 28 -7.36 -3.50 18.70
C VAL A 28 -6.81 -3.61 20.12
N GLU A 29 -6.25 -2.52 20.66
CA GLU A 29 -5.69 -2.48 22.00
C GLU A 29 -6.74 -2.72 23.10
N LYS A 30 -7.87 -2.02 23.01
CA LYS A 30 -8.96 -2.12 24.00
C LYS A 30 -9.52 -3.53 24.12
N HIS A 31 -9.62 -4.26 23.02
CA HIS A 31 -10.24 -5.58 22.96
C HIS A 31 -9.22 -6.72 22.76
N ASN A 32 -7.92 -6.41 22.80
CA ASN A 32 -6.83 -7.38 22.57
C ASN A 32 -7.07 -8.24 21.31
N LEU A 33 -7.34 -7.58 20.18
CA LEU A 33 -7.66 -8.27 18.94
C LEU A 33 -6.39 -8.66 18.19
N CYS A 34 -6.37 -9.90 17.68
CA CYS A 34 -5.35 -10.31 16.71
C CYS A 34 -5.61 -9.63 15.37
N HIS A 35 -4.54 -9.23 14.70
CA HIS A 35 -4.60 -8.69 13.35
C HIS A 35 -3.41 -9.18 12.52
N SER A 36 -3.66 -9.51 11.27
CA SER A 36 -2.64 -10.05 10.34
C SER A 36 -1.69 -8.99 9.80
N SER A 37 -2.16 -7.77 9.71
CA SER A 37 -1.38 -6.65 9.18
C SER A 37 -1.88 -5.32 9.70
N ARG A 38 -1.04 -4.30 9.61
CA ARG A 38 -1.36 -2.92 10.01
C ARG A 38 -0.97 -1.96 8.90
N ILE A 39 -1.92 -1.14 8.45
CA ILE A 39 -1.66 -0.04 7.52
C ILE A 39 -1.28 1.17 8.36
N LEU A 40 -0.06 1.67 8.21
CA LEU A 40 0.38 2.86 8.91
C LEU A 40 -0.31 4.10 8.35
N ARG A 41 -0.18 5.22 9.06
CA ARG A 41 -0.83 6.48 8.69
C ARG A 41 -0.46 6.87 7.25
N PRO A 42 -1.42 6.94 6.33
CA PRO A 42 -1.14 7.35 4.96
C PRO A 42 -0.79 8.84 4.91
N MET A 43 0.18 9.19 4.04
CA MET A 43 0.53 10.57 3.74
C MET A 43 0.02 10.94 2.35
N PRO A 44 -0.67 12.08 2.19
CA PRO A 44 -1.06 12.58 0.88
C PRO A 44 0.18 13.03 0.09
N LEU A 45 0.16 12.82 -1.23
CA LEU A 45 1.21 13.20 -2.16
C LEU A 45 0.72 14.28 -3.11
N CYS A 46 1.48 15.36 -3.23
CA CYS A 46 1.26 16.40 -4.22
C CYS A 46 2.12 16.11 -5.45
N MET A 47 1.52 15.72 -6.56
CA MET A 47 2.26 15.28 -7.75
C MET A 47 3.31 16.29 -8.26
N PRO A 48 3.09 17.61 -8.27
CA PRO A 48 4.12 18.59 -8.57
C PRO A 48 5.32 18.60 -7.61
N ASN A 49 5.13 18.13 -6.36
CA ASN A 49 6.15 18.09 -5.31
C ASN A 49 6.50 16.65 -4.90
N PHE A 50 6.17 15.66 -5.74
CA PHE A 50 6.23 14.23 -5.44
C PHE A 50 7.54 13.80 -4.77
N LYS A 51 8.69 14.23 -5.33
CA LYS A 51 10.01 13.89 -4.80
C LYS A 51 10.21 14.39 -3.37
N ALA A 52 9.80 15.64 -3.08
CA ALA A 52 9.91 16.22 -1.75
C ALA A 52 8.99 15.52 -0.75
N ASP A 53 7.75 15.22 -1.17
CA ASP A 53 6.77 14.53 -0.33
C ASP A 53 7.23 13.11 0.01
N ILE A 54 7.76 12.35 -0.96
CA ILE A 54 8.33 11.01 -0.69
C ILE A 54 9.53 11.11 0.27
N GLY A 55 10.41 12.11 0.10
CA GLY A 55 11.51 12.35 1.04
C GLY A 55 10.99 12.58 2.46
N LEU A 56 10.02 13.48 2.63
CA LEU A 56 9.39 13.74 3.93
C LEU A 56 8.72 12.49 4.51
N PHE A 57 8.06 11.68 3.69
CA PHE A 57 7.46 10.42 4.11
C PHE A 57 8.52 9.46 4.67
N LEU A 58 9.64 9.28 3.99
CA LEU A 58 10.74 8.41 4.41
C LEU A 58 11.43 8.91 5.70
N GLU A 59 11.48 10.22 5.91
CA GLU A 59 11.99 10.83 7.13
C GLU A 59 11.03 10.62 8.32
N THR A 60 9.73 10.63 8.09
CA THR A 60 8.71 10.52 9.14
C THR A 60 8.28 9.10 9.45
N GLN A 61 8.28 8.22 8.46
CA GLN A 61 8.02 6.78 8.63
C GLN A 61 9.28 5.97 8.34
N THR A 62 10.20 5.95 9.29
CA THR A 62 11.52 5.29 9.12
C THR A 62 11.44 3.81 8.75
N ILE A 63 10.36 3.10 9.13
CA ILE A 63 10.14 1.72 8.71
C ILE A 63 9.93 1.60 7.19
N ALA A 64 9.49 2.66 6.52
CA ALA A 64 9.35 2.68 5.07
C ALA A 64 10.71 2.50 4.37
N CYS A 65 11.81 2.96 4.99
CA CYS A 65 13.16 2.75 4.46
C CYS A 65 13.62 1.29 4.50
N GLN A 66 12.93 0.43 5.25
CA GLN A 66 13.25 -0.99 5.37
C GLN A 66 12.44 -1.86 4.40
N THR A 67 11.44 -1.29 3.72
CA THR A 67 10.63 -2.03 2.74
C THR A 67 11.48 -2.38 1.53
N SER A 68 11.45 -3.65 1.11
CA SER A 68 12.14 -4.10 -0.11
C SER A 68 11.28 -3.94 -1.36
N LYS A 69 9.95 -3.91 -1.20
CA LYS A 69 8.98 -3.91 -2.30
C LYS A 69 8.08 -2.69 -2.25
N VAL A 70 7.76 -2.18 -3.43
CA VAL A 70 6.83 -1.06 -3.63
C VAL A 70 5.71 -1.52 -4.56
N PHE A 71 4.48 -1.30 -4.15
CA PHE A 71 3.30 -1.62 -4.93
C PHE A 71 2.48 -0.38 -5.23
N CYS A 72 2.02 -0.28 -6.48
CA CYS A 72 1.16 0.81 -6.95
C CYS A 72 -0.16 0.24 -7.46
N ASP A 73 -1.24 0.97 -7.32
CA ASP A 73 -2.55 0.54 -7.81
C ASP A 73 -2.70 0.71 -9.33
N TYR A 74 -2.19 1.79 -9.91
CA TYR A 74 -2.33 2.13 -11.33
C TYR A 74 -1.01 2.33 -12.06
N GLY A 75 -1.01 2.05 -13.37
CA GLY A 75 0.13 2.25 -14.25
C GLY A 75 0.60 3.70 -14.42
N HIS A 76 -0.26 4.69 -14.11
CA HIS A 76 0.16 6.10 -14.20
C HIS A 76 1.25 6.49 -13.18
N TRP A 77 1.48 5.70 -12.14
CA TRP A 77 2.61 5.87 -11.23
C TRP A 77 3.98 5.73 -11.92
N ASN A 78 4.03 5.07 -13.10
CA ASN A 78 5.25 4.94 -13.89
C ASN A 78 5.90 6.31 -14.19
N ASN A 79 5.11 7.38 -14.29
CA ASN A 79 5.60 8.73 -14.54
C ASN A 79 6.42 9.31 -13.37
N CYS A 80 6.31 8.73 -12.19
CA CYS A 80 6.96 9.18 -10.96
C CYS A 80 8.14 8.28 -10.55
N PHE A 81 8.39 7.19 -11.27
CA PHE A 81 9.41 6.20 -10.87
C PHE A 81 10.83 6.80 -10.83
N ALA A 82 11.16 7.73 -11.71
CA ALA A 82 12.48 8.40 -11.69
C ALA A 82 12.66 9.20 -10.38
N ASP A 83 11.65 9.94 -9.96
CA ASP A 83 11.66 10.70 -8.71
C ASP A 83 11.64 9.79 -7.49
N LEU A 84 10.88 8.70 -7.54
CA LEU A 84 10.85 7.67 -6.50
C LEU A 84 12.24 7.04 -6.30
N MET A 85 12.91 6.65 -7.39
CA MET A 85 14.26 6.10 -7.34
C MET A 85 15.31 7.12 -6.87
N THR A 86 15.12 8.40 -7.19
CA THR A 86 15.99 9.45 -6.68
C THR A 86 15.83 9.63 -5.17
N ALA A 87 14.60 9.61 -4.65
CA ALA A 87 14.32 9.65 -3.22
C ALA A 87 14.87 8.39 -2.52
N SER A 88 14.70 7.22 -3.13
CA SER A 88 15.26 5.94 -2.68
C SER A 88 16.77 6.04 -2.42
N GLN A 89 17.53 6.53 -3.40
CA GLN A 89 18.97 6.69 -3.29
C GLN A 89 19.37 7.66 -2.15
N SER A 90 18.63 8.76 -2.01
CA SER A 90 18.90 9.76 -0.97
C SER A 90 18.68 9.24 0.44
N HIS A 91 17.75 8.28 0.62
CA HIS A 91 17.38 7.70 1.91
C HIS A 91 17.90 6.26 2.10
N MET A 92 18.74 5.79 1.17
CA MET A 92 19.36 4.45 1.20
C MET A 92 18.32 3.31 1.39
N THR A 93 17.16 3.43 0.74
CA THR A 93 16.17 2.34 0.73
C THR A 93 16.65 1.20 -0.17
N PRO A 94 16.26 -0.05 0.08
CA PRO A 94 16.66 -1.19 -0.75
C PRO A 94 15.88 -1.30 -2.07
N TRP A 95 15.07 -0.30 -2.43
CA TRP A 95 14.21 -0.38 -3.60
C TRP A 95 15.01 -0.48 -4.90
N VAL A 96 14.63 -1.43 -5.71
CA VAL A 96 15.14 -1.59 -7.08
C VAL A 96 13.99 -1.56 -8.07
N PRO A 97 14.18 -1.09 -9.31
CA PRO A 97 13.08 -0.97 -10.29
C PRO A 97 12.30 -2.28 -10.52
N GLN A 98 12.96 -3.43 -10.35
CA GLN A 98 12.37 -4.75 -10.53
C GLN A 98 11.38 -5.15 -9.42
N GLU A 99 11.51 -4.53 -8.25
CA GLU A 99 10.64 -4.77 -7.07
C GLU A 99 9.54 -3.72 -6.94
N ILE A 100 9.34 -2.90 -7.99
CA ILE A 100 8.22 -1.98 -8.09
C ILE A 100 7.14 -2.62 -8.96
N ASP A 101 6.05 -3.01 -8.33
CA ASP A 101 4.94 -3.68 -9.00
C ASP A 101 3.69 -2.80 -9.09
N VAL A 102 2.90 -3.04 -10.12
CA VAL A 102 1.66 -2.32 -10.37
C VAL A 102 0.51 -3.33 -10.45
N LEU A 103 -0.50 -3.13 -9.61
CA LEU A 103 -1.68 -4.01 -9.52
C LEU A 103 -2.35 -4.20 -10.89
N GLU A 104 -2.41 -3.15 -11.70
CA GLU A 104 -2.97 -3.17 -13.05
C GLU A 104 -2.35 -4.23 -13.97
N LYS A 105 -1.09 -4.60 -13.76
CA LYS A 105 -0.42 -5.67 -14.54
C LYS A 105 -1.03 -7.06 -14.31
N TYR A 106 -1.58 -7.28 -13.12
CA TYR A 106 -2.07 -8.59 -12.68
C TYR A 106 -3.59 -8.71 -12.80
N ASN A 107 -4.29 -7.67 -12.40
CA ASN A 107 -5.74 -7.68 -12.25
C ASN A 107 -6.47 -6.86 -13.31
N GLY A 108 -5.74 -6.27 -14.28
CA GLY A 108 -6.30 -5.32 -15.23
C GLY A 108 -6.62 -3.98 -14.55
N ILE A 109 -7.46 -3.15 -15.20
CA ILE A 109 -7.76 -1.80 -14.72
C ILE A 109 -8.57 -1.86 -13.41
N PRO A 110 -8.04 -1.40 -12.27
CA PRO A 110 -8.65 -1.68 -10.97
C PRO A 110 -9.87 -0.83 -10.60
N GLY A 111 -10.26 0.16 -11.39
CA GLY A 111 -11.45 0.98 -11.16
C GLY A 111 -11.41 1.85 -9.89
N ALA A 112 -12.58 2.31 -9.44
CA ALA A 112 -12.69 3.23 -8.31
C ALA A 112 -12.28 2.64 -6.96
N GLY A 113 -12.29 1.31 -6.85
CA GLY A 113 -11.88 0.57 -5.65
C GLY A 113 -10.38 0.28 -5.55
N SER A 114 -9.55 0.81 -6.46
CA SER A 114 -8.13 0.47 -6.60
C SER A 114 -7.32 0.54 -5.30
N ALA A 115 -7.48 1.61 -4.55
CA ALA A 115 -6.78 1.81 -3.28
C ALA A 115 -7.09 0.69 -2.28
N TRP A 116 -8.35 0.27 -2.18
CA TRP A 116 -8.75 -0.80 -1.27
C TRP A 116 -8.35 -2.18 -1.80
N LEU A 117 -8.41 -2.41 -3.11
CA LEU A 117 -7.90 -3.64 -3.71
C LEU A 117 -6.41 -3.80 -3.45
N LEU A 118 -5.64 -2.73 -3.62
CA LEU A 118 -4.22 -2.73 -3.28
C LEU A 118 -4.02 -2.95 -1.79
N ALA A 119 -4.76 -2.26 -0.91
CA ALA A 119 -4.64 -2.42 0.54
C ALA A 119 -4.89 -3.87 0.99
N ILE A 120 -5.90 -4.54 0.42
CA ILE A 120 -6.20 -5.95 0.70
C ILE A 120 -5.04 -6.84 0.25
N LEU A 121 -4.54 -6.64 -0.98
CA LEU A 121 -3.40 -7.39 -1.50
C LEU A 121 -2.15 -7.22 -0.63
N LEU A 122 -1.85 -6.00 -0.21
CA LEU A 122 -0.69 -5.73 0.64
C LEU A 122 -0.83 -6.35 2.03
N ALA A 123 -2.04 -6.32 2.60
CA ALA A 123 -2.31 -6.99 3.87
C ALA A 123 -2.05 -8.50 3.77
N ASP A 124 -2.45 -9.12 2.66
CA ASP A 124 -2.23 -10.54 2.40
C ASP A 124 -0.74 -10.85 2.17
N ILE A 125 -0.05 -10.07 1.34
CA ILE A 125 1.40 -10.20 1.11
C ILE A 125 2.17 -10.12 2.43
N VAL A 126 1.89 -9.12 3.24
CA VAL A 126 2.57 -8.89 4.53
C VAL A 126 2.28 -10.02 5.52
N SER A 127 1.06 -10.53 5.56
CA SER A 127 0.70 -11.65 6.43
C SER A 127 1.44 -12.94 6.11
N VAL A 128 1.80 -13.14 4.82
CA VAL A 128 2.53 -14.32 4.35
C VAL A 128 4.04 -14.13 4.43
N SER A 129 4.55 -12.96 4.01
CA SER A 129 5.99 -12.70 3.96
C SER A 129 6.59 -12.31 5.30
N ASN A 130 5.78 -11.79 6.21
CA ASN A 130 6.19 -11.17 7.47
C ASN A 130 7.20 -10.02 7.28
N GLU A 131 7.13 -9.34 6.13
CA GLU A 131 7.99 -8.21 5.78
C GLU A 131 7.14 -6.96 5.50
N PRO A 132 7.61 -5.76 5.88
CA PRO A 132 6.92 -4.52 5.55
C PRO A 132 6.98 -4.24 4.05
N VAL A 133 5.90 -3.68 3.50
CA VAL A 133 5.81 -3.26 2.10
C VAL A 133 5.31 -1.83 1.98
N LEU A 134 5.71 -1.14 0.91
CA LEU A 134 5.22 0.19 0.60
C LEU A 134 4.05 0.12 -0.38
N GLY A 135 2.99 0.86 -0.08
CA GLY A 135 1.84 1.02 -0.97
C GLY A 135 1.69 2.46 -1.47
N MET A 136 1.43 2.61 -2.77
CA MET A 136 1.09 3.88 -3.41
C MET A 136 -0.33 3.79 -3.96
N PHE A 137 -1.21 4.62 -3.42
CA PHE A 137 -2.66 4.50 -3.56
C PHE A 137 -3.26 5.69 -4.29
N THR A 138 -4.29 5.43 -5.08
CA THR A 138 -5.08 6.43 -5.79
C THR A 138 -6.53 6.44 -5.27
N SER A 139 -7.02 7.59 -4.87
CA SER A 139 -8.43 7.79 -4.51
C SER A 139 -8.98 9.01 -5.26
N GLY A 140 -9.69 8.77 -6.35
CA GLY A 140 -10.12 9.84 -7.24
C GLY A 140 -8.95 10.64 -7.81
N LYS A 141 -8.84 11.91 -7.41
CA LYS A 141 -7.72 12.79 -7.81
C LYS A 141 -6.55 12.75 -6.81
N ASP A 142 -6.78 12.24 -5.63
CA ASP A 142 -5.81 12.24 -4.55
C ASP A 142 -4.86 11.05 -4.66
N ARG A 143 -3.65 11.25 -4.18
CA ARG A 143 -2.57 10.28 -4.16
C ARG A 143 -2.05 10.15 -2.75
N PHE A 144 -1.75 8.93 -2.35
CA PHE A 144 -1.28 8.62 -1.00
C PHE A 144 -0.16 7.60 -1.05
N VAL A 145 0.69 7.66 -0.03
CA VAL A 145 1.69 6.63 0.26
C VAL A 145 1.51 6.16 1.70
N SER A 146 1.69 4.87 1.93
CA SER A 146 1.67 4.28 3.26
C SER A 146 2.52 3.03 3.30
N THR A 147 3.01 2.70 4.49
CA THR A 147 3.65 1.42 4.76
C THR A 147 2.63 0.46 5.36
N VAL A 148 2.63 -0.78 4.87
CA VAL A 148 1.89 -1.89 5.49
C VAL A 148 2.90 -2.79 6.17
N ILE A 149 2.65 -3.10 7.43
CA ILE A 149 3.54 -3.89 8.29
C ILE A 149 2.84 -5.15 8.79
N PRO A 150 3.58 -6.19 9.18
CA PRO A 150 3.02 -7.35 9.86
C PRO A 150 2.22 -6.95 11.10
N GLY A 151 1.16 -7.68 11.36
CA GLY A 151 0.40 -7.58 12.60
C GLY A 151 1.14 -8.22 13.78
N SER A 152 0.54 -8.09 14.97
CA SER A 152 0.98 -8.85 16.14
C SER A 152 0.28 -10.20 16.13
N GLU A 153 1.03 -11.28 15.94
CA GLU A 153 0.55 -12.60 16.34
C GLU A 153 0.50 -12.65 17.88
N ASN A 154 -0.65 -13.05 18.44
CA ASN A 154 -0.65 -13.43 19.85
C ASN A 154 0.20 -14.68 19.99
N ASN A 155 1.36 -14.55 20.60
CA ASN A 155 2.20 -15.67 21.07
C ASN A 155 1.56 -16.40 22.27
N ASP A 156 0.25 -16.52 22.29
CA ASP A 156 -0.50 -17.28 23.30
C ASP A 156 -0.90 -18.65 22.72
N ALA A 157 0.07 -19.41 22.26
CA ALA A 157 -0.04 -20.86 22.04
C ALA A 157 1.08 -21.52 22.85
N GLY A 158 0.88 -21.55 24.18
CA GLY A 158 1.65 -22.31 25.14
C GLY A 158 0.76 -23.15 26.02
#